data_b75af1611162ef2c803c07848d7dc903
#
_entry.id   b75af1611162ef2c803c07848d7dc903
#
_cell.length_a   1.000
_cell.length_b   1.000
_cell.length_c   1.000
_cell.angle_alpha   90.00
_cell.angle_beta   90.00
_cell.angle_gamma   90.00
#
_symmetry.space_group_name_H-M   'P 1'
#
loop_
_entity.id
_entity.type
_entity.pdbx_description
1 polymer ?
#
loop_
_entity_poly.entity_id
_entity_poly.type
_entity_poly.pdbx_seq_one_letter_code
_entity_poly.pdbx_strand_id
1 'polypeptide(L)'
;MEAKRICPYCMGELESRVSVCPHCGGVLAGRNPAGSLPVGTLLAGRYTVGEMQSIDGEGILYRGVENTGRFRVTIKEYMPLTLSAERGTDALLRPKLGSEVLFKTTRMDFADLYRSIQRITPANGLEAVLDVFEENNTVYAVMENPGGIPLQQWLDERPSPVSAETARNMLQPVFDGVAAMHQVGLVHRGICPENIRVLENGRARLTGYATVGLRTAGSGLHEQLYEGYSAPEQYSTTEFEGRYTDEYSLAAVVYRMVCGQSPVPAAQRLVSDSNPRARTLERAVPEYVSDVLWMGLQLRPAERIQTVPQLFQALSSQEYTTELTRTLQQAAPRPQSTEEEERKKHILSLRNLLAAILILLAILTLLIVWGLVNQGLHPAKPAESTPASEPASSLVTEPVNLAPDFVGMDYDTQVRNNHSYAGDYLFYVTMEYSDTVEKGKIIRQTPEAGEVIEKGGTIDLVVSRGPQMVEMPDVIGVPQNDAIERIQKAGLIPSCFMVVNDGSLVAGCVVSCSEDAGTMVEAGSVITVYIAADPSVEITTEPPAASDSGSGESASSSGETAPDDTVYDTD
;
A
#
# COMPACT_ATOMS: atom_id res chain seq x y z
N MET A 1 4.50 31.48 -35.13
CA MET A 1 3.56 30.55 -35.78
C MET A 1 2.71 29.97 -34.67
N GLU A 2 1.41 30.21 -34.69
CA GLU A 2 0.53 29.52 -33.73
C GLU A 2 0.61 28.00 -33.99
N ALA A 3 0.83 27.22 -32.95
CA ALA A 3 0.87 25.77 -33.03
C ALA A 3 -0.48 25.27 -33.57
N LYS A 4 -0.48 24.60 -34.70
CA LYS A 4 -1.67 23.97 -35.25
C LYS A 4 -2.15 22.89 -34.29
N ARG A 5 -3.41 22.98 -33.86
CA ARG A 5 -4.03 21.96 -32.99
C ARG A 5 -4.38 20.72 -33.82
N ILE A 6 -4.29 19.56 -33.18
CA ILE A 6 -4.64 18.27 -33.79
C ILE A 6 -5.90 17.72 -33.13
N CYS A 7 -6.82 17.18 -33.90
CA CYS A 7 -8.02 16.55 -33.39
C CYS A 7 -7.67 15.29 -32.56
N PRO A 8 -8.09 15.21 -31.29
CA PRO A 8 -7.79 14.05 -30.46
C PRO A 8 -8.55 12.78 -30.87
N TYR A 9 -9.50 12.89 -31.80
CA TYR A 9 -10.29 11.75 -32.29
C TYR A 9 -9.74 11.16 -33.57
N CYS A 10 -9.52 12.01 -34.60
CA CYS A 10 -9.10 11.55 -35.91
C CYS A 10 -7.70 11.99 -36.35
N MET A 11 -7.00 12.78 -35.50
CA MET A 11 -5.68 13.35 -35.79
C MET A 11 -5.60 14.30 -36.97
N GLY A 12 -6.73 14.78 -37.48
CA GLY A 12 -6.78 15.85 -38.49
C GLY A 12 -6.36 17.20 -37.91
N GLU A 13 -5.76 18.07 -38.74
CA GLU A 13 -5.43 19.43 -38.31
C GLU A 13 -6.70 20.24 -38.03
N LEU A 14 -6.65 21.03 -36.95
CA LEU A 14 -7.74 21.89 -36.54
C LEU A 14 -7.32 23.35 -36.64
N GLU A 15 -8.20 24.16 -37.20
CA GLU A 15 -8.08 25.61 -37.07
C GLU A 15 -8.31 26.06 -35.64
N SER A 16 -7.65 27.11 -35.18
CA SER A 16 -7.81 27.65 -33.84
C SER A 16 -9.28 28.00 -33.59
N ARG A 17 -9.88 27.40 -32.49
CA ARG A 17 -11.23 27.66 -31.98
C ARG A 17 -12.41 26.92 -32.62
N VAL A 18 -12.21 25.83 -33.34
CA VAL A 18 -13.35 25.00 -33.78
C VAL A 18 -13.94 24.20 -32.59
N SER A 19 -15.25 24.21 -32.45
CA SER A 19 -15.99 23.43 -31.43
C SER A 19 -16.33 22.01 -31.90
N VAL A 20 -16.27 21.77 -33.21
CA VAL A 20 -16.53 20.48 -33.87
C VAL A 20 -15.44 20.23 -34.88
N CYS A 21 -14.86 19.04 -34.90
CA CYS A 21 -13.85 18.68 -35.89
C CYS A 21 -14.46 18.59 -37.29
N PRO A 22 -13.92 19.34 -38.28
CA PRO A 22 -14.46 19.30 -39.66
C PRO A 22 -14.18 17.98 -40.37
N HIS A 23 -13.23 17.17 -39.86
CA HIS A 23 -12.83 15.90 -40.51
C HIS A 23 -13.63 14.69 -40.01
N CYS A 24 -14.00 14.64 -38.71
CA CYS A 24 -14.67 13.47 -38.13
C CYS A 24 -15.97 13.78 -37.39
N GLY A 25 -16.37 15.07 -37.35
CA GLY A 25 -17.58 15.49 -36.61
C GLY A 25 -17.45 15.38 -35.07
N GLY A 26 -16.27 15.05 -34.54
CA GLY A 26 -16.02 14.97 -33.11
C GLY A 26 -16.19 16.33 -32.42
N VAL A 27 -16.99 16.39 -31.35
CA VAL A 27 -17.22 17.62 -30.57
C VAL A 27 -16.03 17.89 -29.67
N LEU A 28 -15.40 19.06 -29.86
CA LEU A 28 -14.18 19.47 -29.16
C LEU A 28 -14.45 20.37 -27.96
N ALA A 29 -15.68 20.83 -27.79
CA ALA A 29 -16.07 21.73 -26.69
C ALA A 29 -17.00 21.01 -25.69
N GLY A 30 -16.69 21.14 -24.40
CA GLY A 30 -17.66 20.92 -23.32
C GLY A 30 -17.98 19.47 -22.95
N ARG A 31 -17.17 18.46 -23.34
CA ARG A 31 -17.45 17.06 -23.00
C ARG A 31 -16.79 16.55 -21.72
N ASN A 32 -15.70 17.16 -21.28
CA ASN A 32 -15.09 16.73 -20.03
C ASN A 32 -15.87 17.30 -18.83
N PRO A 33 -16.05 16.55 -17.74
CA PRO A 33 -16.75 17.02 -16.54
C PRO A 33 -16.13 18.29 -15.95
N ALA A 34 -16.92 19.02 -15.16
CA ALA A 34 -16.43 20.16 -14.39
C ALA A 34 -15.23 19.76 -13.52
N GLY A 35 -14.22 20.63 -13.42
CA GLY A 35 -12.98 20.37 -12.69
C GLY A 35 -11.89 19.66 -13.50
N SER A 36 -12.23 18.96 -14.60
CA SER A 36 -11.25 18.39 -15.51
C SER A 36 -10.79 19.41 -16.57
N LEU A 37 -9.73 19.10 -17.32
CA LEU A 37 -9.27 19.93 -18.43
C LEU A 37 -10.27 19.87 -19.60
N PRO A 38 -10.61 21.02 -20.22
CA PRO A 38 -11.42 21.04 -21.42
C PRO A 38 -10.75 20.31 -22.59
N VAL A 39 -11.56 19.65 -23.43
CA VAL A 39 -11.07 19.08 -24.69
C VAL A 39 -10.44 20.18 -25.54
N GLY A 40 -9.27 19.89 -26.12
CA GLY A 40 -8.50 20.85 -26.92
C GLY A 40 -7.56 21.74 -26.12
N THR A 41 -7.46 21.55 -24.79
CA THR A 41 -6.43 22.22 -23.98
C THR A 41 -5.06 21.80 -24.49
N LEU A 42 -4.16 22.77 -24.66
CA LEU A 42 -2.78 22.54 -25.09
C LEU A 42 -1.88 22.53 -23.84
N LEU A 43 -1.19 21.43 -23.60
CA LEU A 43 -0.24 21.24 -22.52
C LEU A 43 1.20 21.25 -23.05
N ALA A 44 2.11 21.90 -22.33
CA ALA A 44 3.53 22.07 -22.69
C ALA A 44 3.75 22.56 -24.14
N GLY A 45 2.76 23.23 -24.73
CA GLY A 45 2.80 23.63 -26.14
C GLY A 45 2.84 22.47 -27.17
N ARG A 46 2.73 21.22 -26.71
CA ARG A 46 3.00 20.02 -27.49
C ARG A 46 1.86 19.01 -27.51
N TYR A 47 1.10 18.90 -26.41
CA TYR A 47 0.07 17.87 -26.27
C TYR A 47 -1.32 18.47 -26.28
N THR A 48 -2.21 17.98 -27.10
CA THR A 48 -3.62 18.36 -27.11
C THR A 48 -4.43 17.35 -26.26
N VAL A 49 -5.07 17.84 -25.21
CA VAL A 49 -5.98 17.07 -24.36
C VAL A 49 -7.25 16.71 -25.12
N GLY A 50 -7.63 15.46 -25.08
CA GLY A 50 -8.88 14.94 -25.62
C GLY A 50 -9.91 14.67 -24.53
N GLU A 51 -10.70 13.63 -24.75
CA GLU A 51 -11.76 13.19 -23.86
C GLU A 51 -11.18 12.50 -22.61
N MET A 52 -11.79 12.78 -21.44
CA MET A 52 -11.52 12.06 -20.23
C MET A 52 -11.90 10.59 -20.39
N GLN A 53 -10.99 9.69 -20.04
CA GLN A 53 -11.20 8.25 -20.11
C GLN A 53 -11.67 7.68 -18.78
N SER A 54 -11.00 8.07 -17.70
CA SER A 54 -11.28 7.62 -16.33
C SER A 54 -10.75 8.61 -15.31
N ILE A 55 -11.22 8.45 -14.10
CA ILE A 55 -10.72 9.12 -12.91
C ILE A 55 -10.45 8.05 -11.84
N ASP A 56 -9.35 8.18 -11.14
CA ASP A 56 -8.99 7.34 -9.98
C ASP A 56 -8.67 8.22 -8.76
N GLY A 57 -8.26 7.61 -7.64
CA GLY A 57 -7.91 8.35 -6.42
C GLY A 57 -6.68 9.24 -6.56
N GLU A 58 -5.89 9.06 -7.60
CA GLU A 58 -4.66 9.81 -7.87
C GLU A 58 -4.87 10.93 -8.90
N GLY A 59 -5.84 10.78 -9.80
CA GLY A 59 -6.08 11.80 -10.80
C GLY A 59 -6.94 11.38 -11.98
N ILE A 60 -6.74 12.07 -13.08
CA ILE A 60 -7.57 11.95 -14.29
C ILE A 60 -6.74 11.45 -15.46
N LEU A 61 -7.29 10.49 -16.18
CA LEU A 61 -6.72 9.95 -17.40
C LEU A 61 -7.46 10.51 -18.62
N TYR A 62 -6.72 11.13 -19.53
CA TYR A 62 -7.25 11.68 -20.77
C TYR A 62 -6.67 10.96 -21.99
N ARG A 63 -7.47 10.87 -23.05
CA ARG A 63 -6.92 10.71 -24.40
C ARG A 63 -6.20 11.99 -24.80
N GLY A 64 -5.13 11.87 -25.58
CA GLY A 64 -4.43 13.02 -26.10
C GLY A 64 -3.77 12.74 -27.44
N VAL A 65 -3.20 13.80 -28.00
CA VAL A 65 -2.41 13.74 -29.21
C VAL A 65 -1.13 14.52 -29.04
N GLU A 66 -0.01 13.94 -29.41
CA GLU A 66 1.25 14.65 -29.58
C GLU A 66 1.21 15.36 -30.95
N ASN A 67 1.32 16.70 -30.95
CA ASN A 67 1.01 17.53 -32.09
C ASN A 67 2.09 17.50 -33.19
N THR A 68 3.36 17.29 -32.81
CA THR A 68 4.50 17.31 -33.75
C THR A 68 4.57 16.01 -34.55
N GLY A 69 4.59 14.87 -33.83
CA GLY A 69 4.65 13.54 -34.45
C GLY A 69 3.31 13.00 -34.90
N ARG A 70 2.21 13.66 -34.51
CA ARG A 70 0.81 13.29 -34.85
C ARG A 70 0.45 11.86 -34.49
N PHE A 71 0.71 11.48 -33.23
CA PHE A 71 0.33 10.18 -32.70
C PHE A 71 -0.49 10.31 -31.44
N ARG A 72 -1.26 9.25 -31.13
CA ARG A 72 -2.11 9.19 -29.96
C ARG A 72 -1.26 8.95 -28.71
N VAL A 73 -1.61 9.66 -27.64
CA VAL A 73 -1.03 9.51 -26.32
C VAL A 73 -2.13 9.34 -25.28
N THR A 74 -1.76 8.83 -24.14
CA THR A 74 -2.55 8.85 -22.90
C THR A 74 -1.91 9.86 -21.98
N ILE A 75 -2.69 10.77 -21.38
CA ILE A 75 -2.19 11.81 -20.47
C ILE A 75 -2.82 11.56 -19.11
N LYS A 76 -2.02 11.29 -18.09
CA LYS A 76 -2.46 11.20 -16.69
C LYS A 76 -2.11 12.51 -15.98
N GLU A 77 -3.12 13.18 -15.45
CA GLU A 77 -3.00 14.37 -14.61
C GLU A 77 -3.05 13.97 -13.16
N TYR A 78 -2.07 14.37 -12.36
CA TYR A 78 -2.15 14.22 -10.91
C TYR A 78 -3.19 15.18 -10.34
N MET A 79 -4.32 14.66 -9.87
CA MET A 79 -5.44 15.44 -9.31
C MET A 79 -6.24 14.59 -8.32
N PRO A 80 -5.68 14.24 -7.16
CA PRO A 80 -6.38 13.46 -6.14
C PRO A 80 -7.54 14.25 -5.52
N LEU A 81 -8.77 13.81 -5.72
CA LEU A 81 -9.98 14.50 -5.24
C LEU A 81 -10.06 14.59 -3.71
N THR A 82 -9.37 13.70 -2.99
CA THR A 82 -9.27 13.76 -1.53
C THR A 82 -8.46 14.98 -1.06
N LEU A 83 -7.42 15.37 -1.81
CA LEU A 83 -6.45 16.40 -1.44
C LEU A 83 -6.62 17.70 -2.24
N SER A 84 -7.24 17.64 -3.42
CA SER A 84 -7.38 18.79 -4.32
C SER A 84 -8.71 19.50 -4.11
N ALA A 85 -8.66 20.84 -4.12
CA ALA A 85 -9.84 21.67 -4.34
C ALA A 85 -10.22 21.66 -5.83
N GLU A 86 -11.35 22.29 -6.14
CA GLU A 86 -11.74 22.48 -7.54
C GLU A 86 -10.71 23.31 -8.31
N ARG A 87 -10.57 22.99 -9.60
CA ARG A 87 -9.75 23.77 -10.52
C ARG A 87 -10.33 25.17 -10.70
N GLY A 88 -9.49 26.20 -10.56
CA GLY A 88 -9.86 27.58 -10.80
C GLY A 88 -10.09 27.88 -12.28
N THR A 89 -10.68 29.04 -12.57
CA THR A 89 -10.87 29.54 -13.96
C THR A 89 -9.51 29.83 -14.65
N ASP A 90 -8.45 29.96 -13.89
CA ASP A 90 -7.05 30.11 -14.33
C ASP A 90 -6.39 28.76 -14.68
N ALA A 91 -7.13 27.68 -14.67
CA ALA A 91 -6.69 26.30 -14.87
C ALA A 91 -5.77 25.76 -13.76
N LEU A 92 -5.41 26.55 -12.75
CA LEU A 92 -4.53 26.12 -11.66
C LEU A 92 -5.26 25.18 -10.70
N LEU A 93 -4.63 24.05 -10.39
CA LEU A 93 -5.08 23.14 -9.34
C LEU A 93 -4.58 23.63 -7.98
N ARG A 94 -5.46 23.65 -6.99
CA ARG A 94 -5.14 24.08 -5.63
C ARG A 94 -5.39 22.93 -4.65
N PRO A 95 -4.52 22.70 -3.67
CA PRO A 95 -4.80 21.76 -2.59
C PRO A 95 -5.96 22.27 -1.72
N LYS A 96 -6.66 21.36 -1.05
CA LYS A 96 -7.61 21.69 0.01
C LYS A 96 -6.85 22.29 1.20
N LEU A 97 -7.55 23.16 1.93
CA LEU A 97 -7.00 23.75 3.15
C LEU A 97 -6.58 22.64 4.15
N GLY A 98 -5.33 22.68 4.61
CA GLY A 98 -4.75 21.67 5.50
C GLY A 98 -4.20 20.43 4.80
N SER A 99 -4.32 20.33 3.46
CA SER A 99 -3.77 19.21 2.68
C SER A 99 -2.54 19.60 1.85
N GLU A 100 -1.99 20.79 2.02
CA GLU A 100 -0.96 21.37 1.16
C GLU A 100 0.33 20.54 1.16
N VAL A 101 0.76 20.09 2.35
CA VAL A 101 1.98 19.29 2.51
C VAL A 101 1.79 17.92 1.87
N LEU A 102 0.71 17.22 2.19
CA LEU A 102 0.43 15.89 1.66
C LEU A 102 0.25 15.94 0.13
N PHE A 103 -0.48 16.94 -0.38
CA PHE A 103 -0.62 17.16 -1.82
C PHE A 103 0.73 17.36 -2.51
N LYS A 104 1.63 18.16 -1.91
CA LYS A 104 2.97 18.39 -2.46
C LYS A 104 3.80 17.11 -2.48
N THR A 105 3.81 16.36 -1.36
CA THR A 105 4.59 15.12 -1.24
C THR A 105 4.11 14.08 -2.24
N THR A 106 2.82 13.77 -2.25
CA THR A 106 2.25 12.76 -3.15
C THR A 106 2.32 13.17 -4.62
N ARG A 107 2.32 14.49 -4.92
CA ARG A 107 2.62 15.01 -6.27
C ARG A 107 4.05 14.73 -6.69
N MET A 108 5.01 14.85 -5.77
CA MET A 108 6.42 14.50 -6.03
C MET A 108 6.56 12.99 -6.25
N ASP A 109 5.94 12.16 -5.41
CA ASP A 109 5.95 10.70 -5.57
C ASP A 109 5.41 10.28 -6.95
N PHE A 110 4.34 10.94 -7.40
CA PHE A 110 3.79 10.72 -8.75
C PHE A 110 4.82 11.08 -9.83
N ALA A 111 5.43 12.26 -9.75
CA ALA A 111 6.43 12.69 -10.72
C ALA A 111 7.63 11.73 -10.78
N ASP A 112 8.13 11.31 -9.63
CA ASP A 112 9.31 10.46 -9.50
C ASP A 112 9.03 9.03 -9.98
N LEU A 113 7.83 8.50 -9.71
CA LEU A 113 7.39 7.22 -10.26
C LEU A 113 7.43 7.24 -11.80
N TYR A 114 6.75 8.20 -12.43
CA TYR A 114 6.66 8.25 -13.89
C TYR A 114 8.01 8.57 -14.55
N ARG A 115 8.85 9.43 -13.96
CA ARG A 115 10.23 9.66 -14.41
C ARG A 115 11.09 8.39 -14.30
N SER A 116 10.90 7.61 -13.26
CA SER A 116 11.63 6.34 -13.08
C SER A 116 11.19 5.30 -14.11
N ILE A 117 9.90 5.20 -14.40
CA ILE A 117 9.38 4.33 -15.46
C ILE A 117 9.88 4.78 -16.83
N GLN A 118 9.95 6.08 -17.10
CA GLN A 118 10.47 6.64 -18.34
C GLN A 118 11.90 6.17 -18.65
N ARG A 119 12.73 5.98 -17.60
CA ARG A 119 14.12 5.52 -17.75
C ARG A 119 14.23 4.03 -18.10
N ILE A 120 13.24 3.22 -17.73
CA ILE A 120 13.25 1.77 -18.00
C ILE A 120 12.87 1.46 -19.43
N THR A 121 12.17 2.36 -20.10
CA THR A 121 11.70 2.11 -21.45
C THR A 121 12.83 2.18 -22.48
N PRO A 122 12.86 1.28 -23.49
CA PRO A 122 11.67 0.58 -24.00
C PRO A 122 11.60 -0.91 -23.65
N ALA A 123 11.27 -1.27 -22.43
CA ALA A 123 10.93 -2.66 -22.15
C ALA A 123 9.64 -3.05 -22.89
N ASN A 124 9.73 -4.03 -23.77
CA ASN A 124 8.67 -4.40 -24.71
C ASN A 124 7.31 -4.79 -24.08
N GLY A 125 7.25 -5.01 -22.78
CA GLY A 125 6.05 -5.42 -22.06
C GLY A 125 5.37 -4.32 -21.27
N LEU A 126 5.94 -3.11 -21.22
CA LEU A 126 5.43 -1.96 -20.47
C LEU A 126 4.90 -0.88 -21.43
N GLU A 127 3.87 -0.16 -21.01
CA GLU A 127 3.45 1.09 -21.65
C GLU A 127 4.55 2.14 -21.47
N ALA A 128 5.01 2.76 -22.57
CA ALA A 128 6.10 3.71 -22.49
C ALA A 128 5.65 5.06 -21.92
N VAL A 129 6.37 5.60 -20.95
CA VAL A 129 6.23 6.99 -20.50
C VAL A 129 7.09 7.86 -21.43
N LEU A 130 6.44 8.76 -22.14
CA LEU A 130 7.07 9.61 -23.17
C LEU A 130 7.56 10.93 -22.58
N ASP A 131 6.82 11.50 -21.64
CA ASP A 131 7.12 12.80 -21.03
C ASP A 131 6.52 12.93 -19.64
N VAL A 132 7.19 13.70 -18.78
CA VAL A 132 6.69 14.06 -17.43
C VAL A 132 7.04 15.52 -17.18
N PHE A 133 6.03 16.36 -16.99
CA PHE A 133 6.23 17.79 -16.82
C PHE A 133 5.24 18.39 -15.81
N GLU A 134 5.60 19.57 -15.30
CA GLU A 134 4.78 20.36 -14.37
C GLU A 134 4.11 21.51 -15.10
N GLU A 135 2.81 21.64 -14.96
CA GLU A 135 1.99 22.75 -15.45
C GLU A 135 0.72 22.84 -14.60
N ASN A 136 0.04 23.99 -14.58
CA ASN A 136 -1.21 24.18 -13.83
C ASN A 136 -1.15 23.82 -12.33
N ASN A 137 0.03 23.96 -11.71
CA ASN A 137 0.31 23.57 -10.33
C ASN A 137 0.09 22.06 -10.05
N THR A 138 0.24 21.24 -11.08
CA THR A 138 0.19 19.77 -10.98
C THR A 138 1.25 19.14 -11.89
N VAL A 139 1.25 17.81 -11.96
CA VAL A 139 2.15 17.02 -12.81
C VAL A 139 1.33 16.24 -13.81
N TYR A 140 1.83 16.19 -15.04
CA TYR A 140 1.31 15.39 -16.13
C TYR A 140 2.32 14.33 -16.52
N ALA A 141 1.84 13.09 -16.65
CA ALA A 141 2.57 12.00 -17.27
C ALA A 141 1.95 11.68 -18.62
N VAL A 142 2.74 11.73 -19.67
CA VAL A 142 2.32 11.41 -21.04
C VAL A 142 2.86 10.04 -21.40
N MET A 143 1.96 9.14 -21.74
CA MET A 143 2.29 7.76 -22.11
C MET A 143 1.90 7.48 -23.54
N GLU A 144 2.58 6.51 -24.16
CA GLU A 144 2.12 5.99 -25.45
C GLU A 144 0.72 5.40 -25.30
N ASN A 145 -0.04 5.39 -26.40
CA ASN A 145 -1.26 4.60 -26.44
C ASN A 145 -0.96 3.30 -27.21
N PRO A 146 -0.80 2.15 -26.51
CA PRO A 146 -0.36 0.91 -27.15
C PRO A 146 -1.43 0.31 -28.08
N GLY A 147 -2.66 0.81 -28.03
CA GLY A 147 -3.79 0.20 -28.75
C GLY A 147 -4.27 -1.10 -28.12
N GLY A 148 -4.85 -1.98 -28.91
CA GLY A 148 -5.40 -3.26 -28.44
C GLY A 148 -6.61 -3.11 -27.52
N ILE A 149 -7.03 -4.20 -26.86
CA ILE A 149 -8.15 -4.24 -25.91
C ILE A 149 -7.69 -4.69 -24.55
N PRO A 150 -8.38 -4.34 -23.44
CA PRO A 150 -8.08 -4.88 -22.13
C PRO A 150 -8.12 -6.40 -22.12
N LEU A 151 -7.24 -7.05 -21.38
CA LEU A 151 -7.24 -8.51 -21.22
C LEU A 151 -8.56 -8.99 -20.61
N GLN A 152 -9.19 -8.21 -19.73
CA GLN A 152 -10.51 -8.51 -19.19
C GLN A 152 -11.53 -8.67 -20.33
N GLN A 153 -11.65 -7.70 -21.22
CA GLN A 153 -12.53 -7.77 -22.38
C GLN A 153 -12.18 -8.95 -23.29
N TRP A 154 -10.88 -9.16 -23.53
CA TRP A 154 -10.39 -10.27 -24.34
C TRP A 154 -10.79 -11.64 -23.77
N LEU A 155 -10.80 -11.77 -22.43
CA LEU A 155 -11.25 -12.99 -21.73
C LEU A 155 -12.77 -13.16 -21.76
N ASP A 156 -13.51 -12.06 -21.59
CA ASP A 156 -14.99 -12.08 -21.55
C ASP A 156 -15.61 -12.45 -22.92
N GLU A 157 -14.91 -12.12 -24.00
CA GLU A 157 -15.31 -12.51 -25.37
C GLU A 157 -15.05 -13.99 -25.69
N ARG A 158 -14.45 -14.76 -24.75
CA ARG A 158 -14.11 -16.17 -24.95
C ARG A 158 -14.95 -17.11 -24.09
N PRO A 159 -15.50 -18.17 -24.69
CA PRO A 159 -16.35 -19.11 -23.95
C PRO A 159 -15.56 -20.08 -23.05
N SER A 160 -14.25 -20.19 -23.21
CA SER A 160 -13.43 -21.18 -22.52
C SER A 160 -12.11 -20.60 -22.03
N PRO A 161 -11.57 -21.15 -20.91
CA PRO A 161 -10.22 -20.85 -20.46
C PRO A 161 -9.18 -21.13 -21.56
N VAL A 162 -8.02 -20.48 -21.44
CA VAL A 162 -6.91 -20.70 -22.37
C VAL A 162 -5.91 -21.71 -21.79
N SER A 163 -5.12 -22.34 -22.65
CA SER A 163 -4.06 -23.24 -22.19
C SER A 163 -2.98 -22.45 -21.41
N ALA A 164 -2.30 -23.13 -20.49
CA ALA A 164 -1.18 -22.55 -19.74
C ALA A 164 -0.07 -22.04 -20.68
N GLU A 165 0.18 -22.72 -21.79
CA GLU A 165 1.14 -22.28 -22.81
C GLU A 165 0.69 -20.99 -23.50
N THR A 166 -0.57 -20.87 -23.85
CA THR A 166 -1.13 -19.64 -24.45
C THR A 166 -1.02 -18.46 -23.47
N ALA A 167 -1.41 -18.65 -22.22
CA ALA A 167 -1.31 -17.64 -21.18
C ALA A 167 0.14 -17.17 -21.00
N ARG A 168 1.08 -18.11 -20.85
CA ARG A 168 2.50 -17.81 -20.71
C ARG A 168 3.07 -17.03 -21.90
N ASN A 169 2.82 -17.50 -23.14
CA ASN A 169 3.35 -16.86 -24.35
C ASN A 169 2.79 -15.46 -24.57
N MET A 170 1.50 -15.24 -24.26
CA MET A 170 0.88 -13.93 -24.32
C MET A 170 1.47 -12.97 -23.29
N LEU A 171 1.64 -13.42 -22.03
CA LEU A 171 2.08 -12.60 -20.92
C LEU A 171 3.60 -12.48 -20.80
N GLN A 172 4.41 -13.23 -21.57
CA GLN A 172 5.86 -13.14 -21.51
C GLN A 172 6.40 -11.71 -21.50
N PRO A 173 5.95 -10.79 -22.40
CA PRO A 173 6.44 -9.42 -22.36
C PRO A 173 6.10 -8.69 -21.07
N VAL A 174 4.94 -8.99 -20.46
CA VAL A 174 4.54 -8.41 -19.17
C VAL A 174 5.47 -8.90 -18.06
N PHE A 175 5.80 -10.20 -18.01
CA PHE A 175 6.77 -10.74 -17.08
C PHE A 175 8.14 -10.07 -17.21
N ASP A 176 8.63 -9.92 -18.46
CA ASP A 176 9.91 -9.25 -18.75
C ASP A 176 9.88 -7.78 -18.30
N GLY A 177 8.78 -7.09 -18.55
CA GLY A 177 8.58 -5.69 -18.14
C GLY A 177 8.55 -5.51 -16.62
N VAL A 178 7.81 -6.35 -15.89
CA VAL A 178 7.75 -6.30 -14.42
C VAL A 178 9.11 -6.65 -13.83
N ALA A 179 9.83 -7.63 -14.39
CA ALA A 179 11.18 -7.94 -13.96
C ALA A 179 12.14 -6.74 -14.13
N ALA A 180 12.01 -5.98 -15.23
CA ALA A 180 12.79 -4.76 -15.43
C ALA A 180 12.42 -3.65 -14.41
N MET A 181 11.14 -3.49 -14.06
CA MET A 181 10.74 -2.58 -12.97
C MET A 181 11.38 -2.99 -11.63
N HIS A 182 11.35 -4.28 -11.31
CA HIS A 182 11.93 -4.80 -10.07
C HIS A 182 13.45 -4.63 -9.97
N GLN A 183 14.16 -4.63 -11.11
CA GLN A 183 15.63 -4.38 -11.13
C GLN A 183 15.99 -2.97 -10.66
N VAL A 184 15.12 -1.99 -10.91
CA VAL A 184 15.31 -0.61 -10.47
C VAL A 184 14.53 -0.27 -9.19
N GLY A 185 14.05 -1.28 -8.45
CA GLY A 185 13.36 -1.10 -7.18
C GLY A 185 11.89 -0.67 -7.28
N LEU A 186 11.30 -0.64 -8.49
CA LEU A 186 9.89 -0.31 -8.67
C LEU A 186 9.00 -1.55 -8.55
N VAL A 187 7.85 -1.41 -7.92
CA VAL A 187 6.79 -2.41 -7.82
C VAL A 187 5.51 -1.83 -8.43
N HIS A 188 4.83 -2.58 -9.28
CA HIS A 188 3.67 -2.08 -10.03
C HIS A 188 2.38 -2.02 -9.18
N ARG A 189 2.13 -3.01 -8.34
CA ARG A 189 1.00 -3.08 -7.37
C ARG A 189 -0.41 -3.11 -7.97
N GLY A 190 -0.55 -3.01 -9.26
CA GLY A 190 -1.85 -2.94 -9.94
C GLY A 190 -1.97 -3.89 -11.13
N ILE A 191 -1.30 -5.05 -11.08
CA ILE A 191 -1.36 -6.03 -12.16
C ILE A 191 -2.69 -6.77 -12.09
N CYS A 192 -3.55 -6.53 -13.08
CA CYS A 192 -4.87 -7.14 -13.22
C CYS A 192 -5.26 -7.15 -14.72
N PRO A 193 -6.29 -7.90 -15.13
CA PRO A 193 -6.69 -7.95 -16.54
C PRO A 193 -7.11 -6.61 -17.14
N GLU A 194 -7.61 -5.67 -16.34
CA GLU A 194 -7.98 -4.33 -16.79
C GLU A 194 -6.75 -3.50 -17.18
N ASN A 195 -5.62 -3.69 -16.49
CA ASN A 195 -4.37 -2.98 -16.71
C ASN A 195 -3.41 -3.69 -17.68
N ILE A 196 -3.84 -4.78 -18.28
CA ILE A 196 -3.10 -5.48 -19.33
C ILE A 196 -3.83 -5.30 -20.67
N ARG A 197 -3.11 -4.83 -21.70
CA ARG A 197 -3.63 -4.63 -23.06
C ARG A 197 -3.18 -5.78 -23.96
N VAL A 198 -4.11 -6.43 -24.63
CA VAL A 198 -3.82 -7.45 -25.65
C VAL A 198 -3.78 -6.75 -27.00
N LEU A 199 -2.61 -6.76 -27.63
CA LEU A 199 -2.37 -6.13 -28.92
C LEU A 199 -2.86 -7.02 -30.08
N GLU A 200 -2.98 -6.45 -31.29
CA GLU A 200 -3.39 -7.17 -32.49
C GLU A 200 -2.48 -8.35 -32.84
N ASN A 201 -1.20 -8.28 -32.47
CA ASN A 201 -0.24 -9.37 -32.67
C ASN A 201 -0.33 -10.48 -31.57
N GLY A 202 -1.32 -10.41 -30.69
CA GLY A 202 -1.55 -11.36 -29.62
C GLY A 202 -0.60 -11.26 -28.40
N ARG A 203 0.29 -10.25 -28.37
CA ARG A 203 1.18 -9.99 -27.22
C ARG A 203 0.51 -9.04 -26.24
N ALA A 204 0.86 -9.18 -24.97
CA ALA A 204 0.32 -8.33 -23.90
C ALA A 204 1.26 -7.17 -23.56
N ARG A 205 0.68 -6.07 -23.07
CA ARG A 205 1.38 -4.91 -22.50
C ARG A 205 0.75 -4.48 -21.21
N LEU A 206 1.57 -4.18 -20.22
CA LEU A 206 1.14 -3.69 -18.90
C LEU A 206 1.04 -2.18 -18.92
N THR A 207 -0.07 -1.67 -18.37
CA THR A 207 -0.44 -0.26 -18.23
C THR A 207 -0.88 0.00 -16.79
N GLY A 208 -1.36 1.19 -16.46
CA GLY A 208 -2.02 1.45 -15.18
C GLY A 208 -1.05 1.68 -14.03
N TYR A 209 0.08 2.35 -14.29
CA TYR A 209 1.02 2.79 -13.26
C TYR A 209 0.35 3.73 -12.27
N ALA A 210 0.69 3.55 -10.99
CA ALA A 210 0.21 4.41 -9.92
C ALA A 210 1.18 4.38 -8.73
N THR A 211 1.12 5.41 -7.90
CA THR A 211 1.89 5.47 -6.66
C THR A 211 1.41 4.43 -5.65
N VAL A 212 2.23 4.17 -4.63
CA VAL A 212 1.86 3.33 -3.49
C VAL A 212 0.53 3.78 -2.89
N GLY A 213 0.35 5.11 -2.73
CA GLY A 213 -0.85 5.68 -2.14
C GLY A 213 -2.15 5.30 -2.84
N LEU A 214 -2.16 5.05 -4.15
CA LEU A 214 -3.35 4.57 -4.85
C LEU A 214 -3.57 3.06 -4.67
N ARG A 215 -2.52 2.30 -4.36
CA ARG A 215 -2.51 0.83 -4.39
C ARG A 215 -2.49 0.16 -3.02
N THR A 216 -2.53 0.96 -1.95
CA THR A 216 -2.51 0.47 -0.56
C THR A 216 -3.69 1.04 0.21
N ALA A 217 -4.40 0.20 0.94
CA ALA A 217 -5.53 0.62 1.78
C ALA A 217 -5.09 1.62 2.85
N GLY A 218 -5.91 2.64 3.11
CA GLY A 218 -5.69 3.60 4.19
C GLY A 218 -4.60 4.64 3.97
N SER A 219 -4.17 4.85 2.73
CA SER A 219 -3.08 5.77 2.36
C SER A 219 -3.45 7.28 2.37
N GLY A 220 -4.72 7.61 2.59
CA GLY A 220 -5.25 8.99 2.47
C GLY A 220 -5.66 9.41 1.05
N LEU A 221 -5.32 8.63 0.03
CA LEU A 221 -5.94 8.69 -1.29
C LEU A 221 -7.15 7.77 -1.33
N HIS A 222 -8.03 7.96 -2.32
CA HIS A 222 -9.08 6.97 -2.56
C HIS A 222 -8.43 5.76 -3.27
N GLU A 223 -8.12 4.74 -2.48
CA GLU A 223 -7.41 3.55 -2.95
C GLU A 223 -8.17 2.81 -4.04
N GLN A 224 -7.40 2.20 -4.94
CA GLN A 224 -7.91 1.34 -6.01
C GLN A 224 -7.23 -0.03 -5.91
N LEU A 225 -7.93 -0.97 -5.28
CA LEU A 225 -7.55 -2.37 -5.17
C LEU A 225 -8.38 -3.21 -6.13
N TYR A 226 -7.80 -4.31 -6.62
CA TYR A 226 -8.43 -5.19 -7.60
C TYR A 226 -8.76 -6.52 -6.94
N GLU A 227 -10.05 -6.81 -6.77
CA GLU A 227 -10.52 -8.04 -6.16
C GLU A 227 -10.02 -9.28 -6.90
N GLY A 228 -9.40 -10.21 -6.15
CA GLY A 228 -8.79 -11.41 -6.68
C GLY A 228 -7.36 -11.21 -7.22
N TYR A 229 -6.90 -9.96 -7.45
CA TYR A 229 -5.57 -9.67 -8.01
C TYR A 229 -4.66 -8.91 -7.05
N SER A 230 -5.19 -8.01 -6.24
CA SER A 230 -4.41 -7.33 -5.20
C SER A 230 -4.00 -8.32 -4.12
N ALA A 231 -2.72 -8.27 -3.76
CA ALA A 231 -2.12 -9.15 -2.75
C ALA A 231 -2.59 -8.81 -1.33
N PRO A 232 -2.57 -9.77 -0.38
CA PRO A 232 -3.02 -9.57 1.00
C PRO A 232 -2.42 -8.34 1.69
N GLU A 233 -1.12 -8.11 1.52
CA GLU A 233 -0.39 -6.98 2.12
C GLU A 233 -0.89 -5.61 1.67
N GLN A 234 -1.52 -5.50 0.50
CA GLN A 234 -2.11 -4.25 0.00
C GLN A 234 -3.38 -3.84 0.76
N TYR A 235 -3.98 -4.75 1.51
CA TYR A 235 -5.14 -4.49 2.37
C TYR A 235 -4.75 -4.10 3.80
N SER A 236 -3.46 -3.96 4.07
CA SER A 236 -2.91 -3.66 5.40
C SER A 236 -2.06 -2.39 5.35
N THR A 237 -2.18 -1.55 6.38
CA THR A 237 -1.29 -0.39 6.58
C THR A 237 0.00 -0.74 7.31
N THR A 238 0.14 -1.98 7.79
CA THR A 238 1.27 -2.45 8.59
C THR A 238 2.13 -3.50 7.91
N GLU A 239 1.65 -4.07 6.79
CA GLU A 239 2.41 -5.04 6.01
C GLU A 239 3.15 -4.34 4.87
N PHE A 240 4.38 -4.79 4.61
CA PHE A 240 5.20 -4.22 3.56
C PHE A 240 4.88 -4.84 2.20
N GLU A 241 4.85 -4.00 1.19
CA GLU A 241 4.71 -4.39 -0.20
C GLU A 241 6.08 -4.50 -0.85
N GLY A 242 6.25 -5.50 -1.69
CA GLY A 242 7.51 -5.76 -2.35
C GLY A 242 7.34 -6.40 -3.72
N ARG A 243 8.42 -6.95 -4.27
CA ARG A 243 8.39 -7.68 -5.54
C ARG A 243 7.38 -8.81 -5.52
N TYR A 244 7.27 -9.51 -4.39
CA TYR A 244 6.32 -10.60 -4.15
C TYR A 244 4.84 -10.17 -4.24
N THR A 245 4.53 -8.89 -4.15
CA THR A 245 3.19 -8.34 -4.37
C THR A 245 2.79 -8.46 -5.85
N ASP A 246 3.70 -8.11 -6.76
CA ASP A 246 3.47 -8.27 -8.20
C ASP A 246 3.45 -9.74 -8.65
N GLU A 247 4.24 -10.60 -8.00
CA GLU A 247 4.23 -12.05 -8.27
C GLU A 247 2.90 -12.69 -7.93
N TYR A 248 2.28 -12.30 -6.80
CA TYR A 248 0.91 -12.71 -6.47
C TYR A 248 -0.06 -12.28 -7.58
N SER A 249 0.00 -11.03 -7.99
CA SER A 249 -0.89 -10.47 -9.00
C SER A 249 -0.70 -11.13 -10.38
N LEU A 250 0.55 -11.41 -10.78
CA LEU A 250 0.86 -12.15 -12.01
C LEU A 250 0.32 -13.59 -11.96
N ALA A 251 0.50 -14.28 -10.83
CA ALA A 251 -0.05 -15.62 -10.63
C ALA A 251 -1.59 -15.59 -10.68
N ALA A 252 -2.23 -14.55 -10.13
CA ALA A 252 -3.67 -14.35 -10.18
C ALA A 252 -4.19 -14.13 -11.61
N VAL A 253 -3.47 -13.36 -12.42
CA VAL A 253 -3.81 -13.17 -13.84
C VAL A 253 -3.70 -14.47 -14.62
N VAL A 254 -2.60 -15.23 -14.44
CA VAL A 254 -2.46 -16.54 -15.08
C VAL A 254 -3.56 -17.50 -14.62
N TYR A 255 -3.87 -17.51 -13.32
CA TYR A 255 -4.96 -18.31 -12.77
C TYR A 255 -6.30 -17.97 -13.45
N ARG A 256 -6.64 -16.68 -13.58
CA ARG A 256 -7.86 -16.22 -14.28
C ARG A 256 -7.90 -16.73 -15.72
N MET A 257 -6.79 -16.67 -16.42
CA MET A 257 -6.70 -17.10 -17.82
C MET A 257 -6.92 -18.61 -17.99
N VAL A 258 -6.33 -19.42 -17.10
CA VAL A 258 -6.37 -20.89 -17.23
C VAL A 258 -7.57 -21.53 -16.53
N CYS A 259 -8.19 -20.86 -15.56
CA CYS A 259 -9.36 -21.36 -14.84
C CYS A 259 -10.70 -20.76 -15.31
N GLY A 260 -10.66 -19.66 -16.07
CA GLY A 260 -11.86 -18.94 -16.50
C GLY A 260 -12.48 -18.04 -15.43
N GLN A 261 -11.99 -18.06 -14.20
CA GLN A 261 -12.44 -17.23 -13.08
C GLN A 261 -11.24 -16.70 -12.27
N SER A 262 -11.39 -15.53 -11.63
CA SER A 262 -10.37 -14.98 -10.74
C SER A 262 -10.20 -15.82 -9.48
N PRO A 263 -9.03 -15.74 -8.80
CA PRO A 263 -8.91 -16.26 -7.44
C PRO A 263 -9.93 -15.59 -6.50
N VAL A 264 -10.20 -16.26 -5.38
CA VAL A 264 -10.97 -15.66 -4.28
C VAL A 264 -10.23 -14.42 -3.78
N PRO A 265 -10.92 -13.26 -3.58
CA PRO A 265 -10.27 -12.03 -3.11
C PRO A 265 -9.44 -12.24 -1.84
N ALA A 266 -8.24 -11.65 -1.79
CA ALA A 266 -7.31 -11.83 -0.68
C ALA A 266 -7.91 -11.47 0.68
N ALA A 267 -8.72 -10.40 0.75
CA ALA A 267 -9.42 -9.99 1.97
C ALA A 267 -10.35 -11.10 2.52
N GLN A 268 -11.03 -11.85 1.63
CA GLN A 268 -11.87 -12.98 2.04
C GLN A 268 -11.01 -14.17 2.47
N ARG A 269 -9.92 -14.45 1.74
CA ARG A 269 -8.99 -15.54 2.05
C ARG A 269 -8.27 -15.36 3.38
N LEU A 270 -8.01 -14.13 3.81
CA LEU A 270 -7.45 -13.83 5.14
C LEU A 270 -8.38 -14.28 6.28
N VAL A 271 -9.68 -14.27 6.06
CA VAL A 271 -10.67 -14.77 7.03
C VAL A 271 -10.77 -16.30 6.97
N SER A 272 -10.88 -16.85 5.76
CA SER A 272 -10.94 -18.30 5.52
C SER A 272 -10.46 -18.60 4.10
N ASP A 273 -9.30 -19.25 3.99
CA ASP A 273 -8.73 -19.56 2.67
C ASP A 273 -9.48 -20.72 2.02
N SER A 274 -10.33 -20.37 1.08
CA SER A 274 -11.12 -21.29 0.27
C SER A 274 -10.75 -21.27 -1.21
N ASN A 275 -9.57 -20.70 -1.57
CA ASN A 275 -9.17 -20.61 -2.97
C ASN A 275 -8.91 -22.00 -3.56
N PRO A 276 -9.66 -22.45 -4.59
CA PRO A 276 -9.46 -23.76 -5.17
C PRO A 276 -8.17 -23.84 -5.96
N ARG A 277 -7.55 -25.02 -6.01
CA ARG A 277 -6.42 -25.25 -6.91
C ARG A 277 -6.86 -25.20 -8.37
N ALA A 278 -6.02 -24.67 -9.25
CA ALA A 278 -6.37 -24.48 -10.66
C ALA A 278 -6.84 -25.78 -11.34
N ARG A 279 -6.17 -26.89 -11.07
CA ARG A 279 -6.54 -28.20 -11.64
C ARG A 279 -7.87 -28.76 -11.10
N THR A 280 -8.38 -28.26 -9.98
CA THR A 280 -9.72 -28.62 -9.48
C THR A 280 -10.81 -27.98 -10.32
N LEU A 281 -10.56 -26.76 -10.80
CA LEU A 281 -11.49 -26.01 -11.66
C LEU A 281 -11.40 -26.45 -13.12
N GLU A 282 -10.16 -26.56 -13.62
CA GLU A 282 -9.88 -26.92 -15.01
C GLU A 282 -8.87 -28.07 -15.08
N ARG A 283 -9.36 -29.26 -15.42
CA ARG A 283 -8.55 -30.49 -15.46
C ARG A 283 -7.46 -30.49 -16.53
N ALA A 284 -7.59 -29.64 -17.55
CA ALA A 284 -6.61 -29.49 -18.60
C ALA A 284 -5.34 -28.73 -18.12
N VAL A 285 -5.40 -28.06 -16.99
CA VAL A 285 -4.24 -27.41 -16.39
C VAL A 285 -3.23 -28.47 -15.93
N PRO A 286 -1.97 -28.42 -16.39
CA PRO A 286 -0.92 -29.33 -15.92
C PRO A 286 -0.74 -29.22 -14.40
N GLU A 287 -0.41 -30.35 -13.76
CA GLU A 287 -0.27 -30.42 -12.30
C GLU A 287 0.78 -29.42 -11.78
N TYR A 288 1.96 -29.41 -12.42
CA TYR A 288 3.01 -28.47 -12.04
C TYR A 288 2.61 -27.00 -12.18
N VAL A 289 1.79 -26.62 -13.17
CA VAL A 289 1.25 -25.25 -13.30
C VAL A 289 0.29 -24.95 -12.16
N SER A 290 -0.58 -25.90 -11.79
CA SER A 290 -1.47 -25.75 -10.64
C SER A 290 -0.69 -25.56 -9.33
N ASP A 291 0.46 -26.24 -9.18
CA ASP A 291 1.32 -26.09 -8.01
C ASP A 291 2.04 -24.74 -8.00
N VAL A 292 2.52 -24.27 -9.14
CA VAL A 292 3.13 -22.92 -9.29
C VAL A 292 2.13 -21.82 -8.92
N LEU A 293 0.90 -21.92 -9.45
CA LEU A 293 -0.15 -20.95 -9.14
C LEU A 293 -0.53 -20.98 -7.66
N TRP A 294 -0.53 -22.17 -7.05
CA TRP A 294 -0.75 -22.31 -5.62
C TRP A 294 0.38 -21.63 -4.80
N MET A 295 1.64 -21.82 -5.18
CA MET A 295 2.78 -21.17 -4.52
C MET A 295 2.78 -19.66 -4.73
N GLY A 296 2.46 -19.16 -5.93
CA GLY A 296 2.37 -17.73 -6.22
C GLY A 296 1.22 -17.03 -5.49
N LEU A 297 0.14 -17.75 -5.17
CA LEU A 297 -1.04 -17.23 -4.51
C LEU A 297 -1.06 -17.49 -2.99
N GLN A 298 0.08 -17.82 -2.34
CA GLN A 298 0.13 -17.93 -0.89
C GLN A 298 -0.17 -16.58 -0.21
N LEU A 299 -0.86 -16.61 0.93
CA LEU A 299 -1.24 -15.38 1.64
C LEU A 299 -0.02 -14.71 2.27
N ARG A 300 0.91 -15.51 2.80
CA ARG A 300 2.14 -14.99 3.41
C ARG A 300 3.21 -14.76 2.34
N PRO A 301 3.78 -13.54 2.26
CA PRO A 301 4.84 -13.24 1.28
C PRO A 301 6.03 -14.21 1.30
N ALA A 302 6.47 -14.63 2.48
CA ALA A 302 7.60 -15.56 2.63
C ALA A 302 7.34 -16.98 2.08
N GLU A 303 6.08 -17.36 1.89
CA GLU A 303 5.68 -18.67 1.35
C GLU A 303 5.49 -18.63 -0.18
N ARG A 304 5.62 -17.42 -0.80
CA ARG A 304 5.47 -17.23 -2.25
C ARG A 304 6.79 -17.47 -2.99
N ILE A 305 6.66 -17.60 -4.29
CA ILE A 305 7.77 -17.42 -5.23
C ILE A 305 8.25 -15.98 -5.11
N GLN A 306 9.56 -15.74 -5.03
CA GLN A 306 10.12 -14.46 -4.61
C GLN A 306 10.51 -13.54 -5.77
N THR A 307 10.57 -14.04 -7.01
CA THR A 307 10.96 -13.23 -8.17
C THR A 307 10.16 -13.59 -9.43
N VAL A 308 9.86 -12.58 -10.24
CA VAL A 308 9.14 -12.75 -11.50
C VAL A 308 9.81 -13.72 -12.46
N PRO A 309 11.16 -13.71 -12.64
CA PRO A 309 11.84 -14.74 -13.44
C PRO A 309 11.64 -16.16 -12.93
N GLN A 310 11.66 -16.38 -11.59
CA GLN A 310 11.38 -17.69 -11.00
C GLN A 310 9.95 -18.14 -11.30
N LEU A 311 8.96 -17.25 -11.15
CA LEU A 311 7.57 -17.55 -11.46
C LEU A 311 7.40 -17.94 -12.94
N PHE A 312 7.96 -17.16 -13.85
CA PHE A 312 7.90 -17.45 -15.28
C PHE A 312 8.59 -18.78 -15.65
N GLN A 313 9.75 -19.04 -15.08
CA GLN A 313 10.49 -20.29 -15.31
C GLN A 313 9.73 -21.50 -14.75
N ALA A 314 9.13 -21.38 -13.57
CA ALA A 314 8.31 -22.42 -12.97
C ALA A 314 7.06 -22.74 -13.82
N LEU A 315 6.39 -21.71 -14.37
CA LEU A 315 5.29 -21.90 -15.32
C LEU A 315 5.72 -22.56 -16.64
N SER A 316 7.03 -22.61 -16.92
CA SER A 316 7.59 -23.11 -18.17
C SER A 316 8.16 -24.53 -18.07
N SER A 317 8.57 -24.98 -16.88
CA SER A 317 9.28 -26.23 -16.68
C SER A 317 8.82 -26.98 -15.43
N GLN A 318 8.36 -28.21 -15.64
CA GLN A 318 7.99 -29.10 -14.54
C GLN A 318 9.21 -29.46 -13.65
N GLU A 319 10.38 -29.64 -14.26
CA GLU A 319 11.61 -29.96 -13.54
C GLU A 319 11.99 -28.82 -12.60
N TYR A 320 11.97 -27.57 -13.11
CA TYR A 320 12.23 -26.40 -12.30
C TYR A 320 11.23 -26.22 -11.16
N THR A 321 9.94 -26.46 -11.43
CA THR A 321 8.89 -26.40 -10.40
C THR A 321 9.13 -27.40 -9.28
N THR A 322 9.56 -28.62 -9.62
CA THR A 322 9.85 -29.66 -8.62
C THR A 322 11.01 -29.23 -7.72
N GLU A 323 12.08 -28.68 -8.29
CA GLU A 323 13.22 -28.19 -7.53
C GLU A 323 12.88 -26.96 -6.67
N LEU A 324 12.12 -26.02 -7.22
CA LEU A 324 11.65 -24.83 -6.50
C LEU A 324 10.78 -25.21 -5.30
N THR A 325 9.84 -26.16 -5.50
CA THR A 325 8.97 -26.66 -4.42
C THR A 325 9.80 -27.27 -3.29
N ARG A 326 10.82 -28.06 -3.64
CA ARG A 326 11.73 -28.64 -2.66
C ARG A 326 12.48 -27.58 -1.88
N THR A 327 12.96 -26.55 -2.56
CA THR A 327 13.72 -25.44 -1.95
C THR A 327 12.85 -24.62 -0.99
N LEU A 328 11.62 -24.27 -1.41
CA LEU A 328 10.68 -23.53 -0.56
C LEU A 328 10.24 -24.33 0.67
N GLN A 329 10.02 -25.66 0.52
CA GLN A 329 9.70 -26.52 1.65
C GLN A 329 10.86 -26.67 2.65
N GLN A 330 12.11 -26.57 2.18
CA GLN A 330 13.30 -26.60 3.04
C GLN A 330 13.55 -25.26 3.74
N ALA A 331 13.22 -24.14 3.08
CA ALA A 331 13.33 -22.79 3.62
C ALA A 331 12.19 -22.43 4.57
N ALA A 332 11.03 -23.09 4.46
CA ALA A 332 9.91 -22.86 5.37
C ALA A 332 10.37 -23.17 6.81
N PRO A 333 10.19 -22.24 7.77
CA PRO A 333 10.49 -22.52 9.18
C PRO A 333 9.73 -23.80 9.54
N ARG A 334 10.44 -24.81 10.02
CA ARG A 334 9.78 -26.01 10.54
C ARG A 334 8.77 -25.55 11.56
N PRO A 335 7.50 -26.00 11.49
CA PRO A 335 6.53 -25.62 12.49
C PRO A 335 7.14 -25.93 13.85
N GLN A 336 7.25 -24.93 14.68
CA GLN A 336 7.69 -25.05 16.08
C GLN A 336 6.62 -25.82 16.87
N SER A 337 6.34 -27.06 16.46
CA SER A 337 5.40 -27.96 17.12
C SER A 337 5.87 -28.37 18.52
N THR A 338 7.14 -28.15 18.83
CA THR A 338 7.71 -28.50 20.14
C THR A 338 7.43 -27.44 21.23
N GLU A 339 7.57 -26.14 20.90
CA GLU A 339 7.37 -25.08 21.89
C GLU A 339 5.89 -24.82 22.23
N GLU A 340 5.00 -24.89 21.24
CA GLU A 340 3.55 -24.76 21.51
C GLU A 340 2.98 -25.98 22.22
N GLU A 341 3.44 -27.17 21.93
CA GLU A 341 3.06 -28.37 22.69
C GLU A 341 3.64 -28.37 24.10
N GLU A 342 4.88 -27.93 24.29
CA GLU A 342 5.45 -27.76 25.61
C GLU A 342 4.75 -26.63 26.40
N ARG A 343 4.42 -25.51 25.76
CA ARG A 343 3.61 -24.44 26.36
C ARG A 343 2.20 -24.94 26.76
N LYS A 344 1.54 -25.70 25.89
CA LYS A 344 0.23 -26.33 26.20
C LYS A 344 0.36 -27.34 27.35
N LYS A 345 1.41 -28.15 27.39
CA LYS A 345 1.71 -29.06 28.49
C LYS A 345 2.01 -28.31 29.79
N HIS A 346 2.76 -27.21 29.73
CA HIS A 346 3.04 -26.37 30.91
C HIS A 346 1.80 -25.67 31.45
N ILE A 347 0.91 -25.14 30.58
CA ILE A 347 -0.36 -24.52 30.96
C ILE A 347 -1.31 -25.58 31.54
N LEU A 348 -1.33 -26.79 30.99
CA LEU A 348 -2.16 -27.89 31.48
C LEU A 348 -1.67 -28.35 32.87
N SER A 349 -0.36 -28.43 33.08
CA SER A 349 0.26 -28.76 34.38
C SER A 349 -0.02 -27.69 35.45
N LEU A 350 0.06 -26.41 35.06
CA LEU A 350 -0.23 -25.27 35.97
C LEU A 350 -1.72 -25.25 36.39
N ARG A 351 -2.63 -25.54 35.44
CA ARG A 351 -4.07 -25.64 35.70
C ARG A 351 -4.40 -26.80 36.65
N ASN A 352 -3.73 -27.95 36.50
CA ASN A 352 -3.89 -29.11 37.36
C ASN A 352 -3.33 -28.84 38.78
N LEU A 353 -2.23 -28.09 38.88
CA LEU A 353 -1.67 -27.66 40.16
C LEU A 353 -2.61 -26.68 40.91
N LEU A 354 -3.18 -25.70 40.18
CA LEU A 354 -4.17 -24.78 40.72
C LEU A 354 -5.44 -25.49 41.19
N ALA A 355 -5.92 -26.47 40.44
CA ALA A 355 -7.07 -27.29 40.80
C ALA A 355 -6.78 -28.10 42.09
N ALA A 356 -5.56 -28.68 42.22
CA ALA A 356 -5.15 -29.40 43.44
C ALA A 356 -5.08 -28.47 44.66
N ILE A 357 -4.58 -27.25 44.50
CA ILE A 357 -4.54 -26.24 45.57
C ILE A 357 -5.94 -25.83 46.02
N LEU A 358 -6.87 -25.63 45.08
CA LEU A 358 -8.26 -25.29 45.38
C LEU A 358 -9.00 -26.44 46.10
N ILE A 359 -8.73 -27.69 45.73
CA ILE A 359 -9.27 -28.86 46.43
C ILE A 359 -8.72 -28.94 47.87
N LEU A 360 -7.42 -28.71 48.04
CA LEU A 360 -6.80 -28.67 49.38
C LEU A 360 -7.37 -27.57 50.28
N LEU A 361 -7.59 -26.37 49.73
CA LEU A 361 -8.24 -25.26 50.42
C LEU A 361 -9.69 -25.58 50.80
N ALA A 362 -10.44 -26.23 49.89
CA ALA A 362 -11.80 -26.67 50.17
C ALA A 362 -11.86 -27.73 51.30
N ILE A 363 -10.90 -28.66 51.33
CA ILE A 363 -10.78 -29.65 52.41
C ILE A 363 -10.43 -28.95 53.75
N LEU A 364 -9.51 -28.00 53.73
CA LEU A 364 -9.11 -27.23 54.91
C LEU A 364 -10.29 -26.40 55.46
N THR A 365 -11.08 -25.75 54.57
CA THR A 365 -12.28 -25.01 55.02
C THR A 365 -13.35 -25.95 55.61
N LEU A 366 -13.55 -27.14 55.03
CA LEU A 366 -14.44 -28.15 55.58
C LEU A 366 -13.99 -28.65 56.96
N LEU A 367 -12.67 -28.85 57.15
CA LEU A 367 -12.11 -29.24 58.47
C LEU A 367 -12.27 -28.12 59.51
N ILE A 368 -12.11 -26.85 59.11
CA ILE A 368 -12.34 -25.71 60.01
C ILE A 368 -13.83 -25.60 60.37
N VAL A 369 -14.74 -25.74 59.42
CA VAL A 369 -16.20 -25.72 59.67
C VAL A 369 -16.61 -26.90 60.54
N TRP A 370 -16.07 -28.09 60.30
CA TRP A 370 -16.30 -29.27 61.14
C TRP A 370 -15.79 -29.07 62.55
N GLY A 371 -14.61 -28.46 62.71
CA GLY A 371 -14.05 -28.10 64.05
C GLY A 371 -14.91 -27.09 64.78
N LEU A 372 -15.44 -26.06 64.12
CA LEU A 372 -16.33 -25.05 64.70
C LEU A 372 -17.71 -25.61 65.06
N VAL A 373 -18.26 -26.52 64.27
CA VAL A 373 -19.54 -27.19 64.52
C VAL A 373 -19.41 -28.16 65.73
N ASN A 374 -18.25 -28.79 65.90
CA ASN A 374 -18.00 -29.74 67.03
C ASN A 374 -17.69 -29.04 68.34
N GLN A 375 -17.46 -27.71 68.36
CA GLN A 375 -17.24 -26.91 69.57
C GLN A 375 -18.52 -26.33 70.18
N GLY A 376 -19.71 -26.75 69.70
CA GLY A 376 -20.97 -26.57 70.44
C GLY A 376 -21.39 -25.13 70.71
N LEU A 377 -21.72 -24.38 69.67
CA LEU A 377 -22.47 -23.13 69.76
C LEU A 377 -23.94 -23.40 69.54
N HIS A 378 -24.76 -23.28 70.59
CA HIS A 378 -26.22 -23.41 70.52
C HIS A 378 -26.87 -22.30 69.74
N PRO A 379 -27.91 -22.56 68.87
CA PRO A 379 -28.61 -21.54 68.11
C PRO A 379 -29.68 -20.84 68.94
N ALA A 380 -29.72 -19.51 68.82
CA ALA A 380 -30.86 -18.72 69.26
C ALA A 380 -31.94 -18.67 68.14
N LYS A 381 -33.17 -18.85 68.55
CA LYS A 381 -34.38 -19.05 67.75
C LYS A 381 -34.89 -17.76 67.12
N PRO A 382 -35.50 -17.79 65.92
CA PRO A 382 -35.94 -16.61 65.20
C PRO A 382 -37.32 -16.11 65.63
N ALA A 383 -37.52 -14.80 65.45
CA ALA A 383 -38.85 -14.19 65.58
C ALA A 383 -39.46 -13.97 64.19
N GLU A 384 -40.67 -14.46 64.12
CA GLU A 384 -41.62 -14.49 63.03
C GLU A 384 -42.33 -13.14 62.84
N SER A 385 -42.54 -12.65 61.62
CA SER A 385 -43.76 -11.93 61.30
C SER A 385 -43.97 -11.82 59.77
N THR A 386 -45.05 -12.43 59.34
CA THR A 386 -45.75 -12.37 58.03
C THR A 386 -46.76 -11.23 58.05
N PRO A 387 -47.57 -11.04 56.98
CA PRO A 387 -47.36 -10.50 55.64
C PRO A 387 -48.29 -9.28 55.36
N ALA A 388 -48.19 -8.64 54.21
CA ALA A 388 -49.38 -8.18 53.48
C ALA A 388 -49.09 -7.37 52.21
N SER A 389 -49.70 -7.87 51.14
CA SER A 389 -50.46 -7.20 50.10
C SER A 389 -49.75 -6.26 49.11
N GLU A 390 -49.78 -6.73 47.86
CA GLU A 390 -49.88 -5.91 46.66
C GLU A 390 -50.99 -4.89 46.72
N PRO A 391 -50.84 -3.75 45.98
CA PRO A 391 -51.47 -3.71 44.67
C PRO A 391 -50.77 -2.87 43.59
N ALA A 392 -51.00 -3.32 42.35
CA ALA A 392 -51.26 -2.59 41.10
C ALA A 392 -50.29 -1.52 40.60
N SER A 393 -49.60 -1.89 39.52
CA SER A 393 -49.46 -1.14 38.25
C SER A 393 -49.49 0.39 38.28
N SER A 394 -48.30 0.97 38.09
CA SER A 394 -48.15 2.20 37.31
C SER A 394 -46.84 2.08 36.51
N LEU A 395 -46.97 2.19 35.19
CA LEU A 395 -45.89 2.32 34.25
C LEU A 395 -45.09 3.59 34.62
N VAL A 396 -43.99 3.41 35.32
CA VAL A 396 -42.95 4.42 35.42
C VAL A 396 -41.94 4.07 34.33
N THR A 397 -41.90 4.87 33.26
CA THR A 397 -40.81 4.94 32.33
C THR A 397 -39.56 5.30 33.13
N GLU A 398 -38.71 4.33 33.43
CA GLU A 398 -37.38 4.61 33.97
C GLU A 398 -36.62 5.47 32.96
N PRO A 399 -35.86 6.48 33.38
CA PRO A 399 -35.03 7.27 32.48
C PRO A 399 -34.02 6.33 31.82
N VAL A 400 -34.08 6.24 30.50
CA VAL A 400 -33.14 5.50 29.70
C VAL A 400 -31.77 6.15 29.88
N ASN A 401 -30.84 5.44 30.50
CA ASN A 401 -29.45 5.91 30.69
C ASN A 401 -28.69 5.68 29.40
N LEU A 402 -28.06 6.73 28.85
CA LEU A 402 -27.29 6.66 27.63
C LEU A 402 -25.80 6.75 27.94
N ALA A 403 -24.97 6.00 27.22
CA ALA A 403 -23.52 6.05 27.33
C ALA A 403 -22.99 7.44 26.95
N PRO A 404 -22.24 8.12 27.82
CA PRO A 404 -21.59 9.39 27.48
C PRO A 404 -20.54 9.21 26.38
N ASP A 405 -20.20 10.31 25.72
CA ASP A 405 -19.13 10.33 24.72
C ASP A 405 -17.78 10.59 25.43
N PHE A 406 -16.90 9.61 25.40
CA PHE A 406 -15.54 9.68 25.95
C PHE A 406 -14.45 9.72 24.86
N VAL A 407 -14.80 9.50 23.59
CA VAL A 407 -13.82 9.46 22.51
C VAL A 407 -13.11 10.80 22.36
N GLY A 408 -11.77 10.77 22.29
CA GLY A 408 -10.94 11.97 22.23
C GLY A 408 -10.65 12.66 23.56
N MET A 409 -11.32 12.27 24.67
CA MET A 409 -11.02 12.77 26.00
C MET A 409 -9.73 12.17 26.54
N ASP A 410 -9.02 12.93 27.38
CA ASP A 410 -7.89 12.41 28.14
C ASP A 410 -8.39 11.53 29.29
N TYR A 411 -7.98 10.25 29.29
CA TYR A 411 -8.50 9.27 30.23
C TYR A 411 -8.19 9.61 31.70
N ASP A 412 -6.95 9.99 32.02
CA ASP A 412 -6.54 10.21 33.40
C ASP A 412 -7.12 11.50 33.99
N THR A 413 -7.17 12.58 33.21
CA THR A 413 -7.58 13.90 33.70
C THR A 413 -9.07 14.16 33.57
N GLN A 414 -9.72 13.64 32.54
CA GLN A 414 -11.11 13.98 32.22
C GLN A 414 -12.11 12.85 32.56
N VAL A 415 -11.68 11.60 32.60
CA VAL A 415 -12.56 10.44 32.85
C VAL A 415 -12.28 9.79 34.18
N ARG A 416 -11.06 9.27 34.42
CA ARG A 416 -10.69 8.51 35.62
C ARG A 416 -10.85 9.30 36.92
N ASN A 417 -10.44 10.56 36.93
CA ASN A 417 -10.48 11.44 38.10
C ASN A 417 -11.76 12.29 38.19
N ASN A 418 -12.73 12.07 37.30
CA ASN A 418 -13.97 12.82 37.28
C ASN A 418 -15.04 12.11 38.13
N HIS A 419 -15.35 12.69 39.29
CA HIS A 419 -16.34 12.17 40.24
C HIS A 419 -17.78 12.05 39.64
N SER A 420 -18.06 12.75 38.55
CA SER A 420 -19.35 12.67 37.87
C SER A 420 -19.58 11.33 37.17
N TYR A 421 -18.53 10.59 36.85
CA TYR A 421 -18.61 9.30 36.19
C TYR A 421 -18.31 8.12 37.10
N ALA A 422 -17.51 8.34 38.16
CA ALA A 422 -16.97 7.29 39.03
C ALA A 422 -18.03 6.53 39.89
N GLY A 423 -19.28 7.04 39.97
CA GLY A 423 -20.39 6.38 40.65
C GLY A 423 -21.43 5.78 39.73
N ASP A 424 -21.43 6.16 38.47
CA ASP A 424 -22.47 5.81 37.51
C ASP A 424 -22.04 4.73 36.49
N TYR A 425 -20.71 4.53 36.29
CA TYR A 425 -20.17 3.56 35.32
C TYR A 425 -18.95 2.83 35.87
N LEU A 426 -18.75 1.60 35.39
CA LEU A 426 -17.52 0.83 35.57
C LEU A 426 -16.70 0.93 34.28
N PHE A 427 -15.43 1.33 34.39
CA PHE A 427 -14.55 1.44 33.23
C PHE A 427 -13.58 0.24 33.16
N TYR A 428 -13.59 -0.46 32.04
CA TYR A 428 -12.56 -1.42 31.67
C TYR A 428 -11.65 -0.78 30.63
N VAL A 429 -10.35 -0.65 30.90
CA VAL A 429 -9.41 0.10 30.07
C VAL A 429 -8.39 -0.83 29.46
N THR A 430 -8.30 -0.78 28.14
CA THR A 430 -7.23 -1.39 27.35
C THR A 430 -6.39 -0.31 26.71
N MET A 431 -5.10 -0.59 26.47
CA MET A 431 -4.20 0.37 25.85
C MET A 431 -3.72 -0.15 24.51
N GLU A 432 -3.83 0.68 23.47
CA GLU A 432 -3.34 0.39 22.10
C GLU A 432 -2.37 1.48 21.64
N TYR A 433 -1.44 1.13 20.75
CA TYR A 433 -0.63 2.13 20.05
C TYR A 433 -1.48 2.82 19.00
N SER A 434 -1.26 4.11 18.80
CA SER A 434 -1.95 4.91 17.79
C SER A 434 -1.04 6.03 17.29
N ASP A 435 -0.90 6.11 15.98
CA ASP A 435 -0.13 7.16 15.32
C ASP A 435 -0.99 8.42 15.06
N THR A 436 -2.32 8.29 15.23
CA THR A 436 -3.29 9.37 14.97
C THR A 436 -3.88 9.98 16.22
N VAL A 437 -3.88 9.25 17.34
CA VAL A 437 -4.45 9.71 18.61
C VAL A 437 -3.33 9.88 19.63
N GLU A 438 -3.23 11.08 20.20
CA GLU A 438 -2.22 11.41 21.21
C GLU A 438 -2.27 10.47 22.40
N LYS A 439 -1.10 10.21 23.00
CA LYS A 439 -0.96 9.37 24.19
C LYS A 439 -1.87 9.86 25.33
N GLY A 440 -2.60 8.92 25.92
CA GLY A 440 -3.53 9.18 27.05
C GLY A 440 -4.97 9.49 26.61
N LYS A 441 -5.22 9.76 25.33
CA LYS A 441 -6.57 10.00 24.82
C LYS A 441 -7.29 8.71 24.46
N ILE A 442 -8.61 8.71 24.58
CA ILE A 442 -9.48 7.57 24.28
C ILE A 442 -9.69 7.49 22.76
N ILE A 443 -9.32 6.35 22.19
CA ILE A 443 -9.44 6.03 20.77
C ILE A 443 -10.88 5.65 20.41
N ARG A 444 -11.48 4.77 21.23
CA ARG A 444 -12.83 4.24 21.05
C ARG A 444 -13.42 3.75 22.36
N GLN A 445 -14.73 3.63 22.41
CA GLN A 445 -15.48 3.10 23.54
C GLN A 445 -16.51 2.07 23.09
N THR A 446 -16.92 1.19 24.02
CA THR A 446 -18.04 0.26 23.84
C THR A 446 -18.81 0.17 25.16
N PRO A 447 -20.13 0.46 25.24
CA PRO A 447 -21.00 0.84 24.10
C PRO A 447 -20.66 2.20 23.50
N GLU A 448 -21.10 2.45 22.26
CA GLU A 448 -20.90 3.73 21.58
C GLU A 448 -21.65 4.86 22.29
N ALA A 449 -21.20 6.10 22.09
CA ALA A 449 -21.86 7.28 22.65
C ALA A 449 -23.33 7.35 22.22
N GLY A 450 -24.22 7.50 23.22
CA GLY A 450 -25.68 7.53 22.99
C GLY A 450 -26.36 6.16 22.92
N GLU A 451 -25.65 5.05 23.04
CA GLU A 451 -26.27 3.75 23.22
C GLU A 451 -26.83 3.57 24.64
N VAL A 452 -27.84 2.72 24.75
CA VAL A 452 -28.51 2.44 26.05
C VAL A 452 -27.58 1.61 26.94
N ILE A 453 -27.32 2.11 28.15
CA ILE A 453 -26.51 1.41 29.16
C ILE A 453 -27.27 1.36 30.47
N GLU A 454 -27.16 0.23 31.20
CA GLU A 454 -27.75 0.11 32.53
C GLU A 454 -26.96 0.98 33.54
N LYS A 455 -27.63 1.49 34.56
CA LYS A 455 -26.96 2.24 35.63
C LYS A 455 -25.96 1.34 36.35
N GLY A 456 -24.70 1.79 36.42
CA GLY A 456 -23.58 0.96 36.90
C GLY A 456 -23.02 0.01 35.87
N GLY A 457 -23.44 0.12 34.61
CA GLY A 457 -22.93 -0.68 33.50
C GLY A 457 -21.44 -0.43 33.20
N THR A 458 -20.84 -1.39 32.53
CA THR A 458 -19.41 -1.33 32.16
C THR A 458 -19.25 -0.65 30.81
N ILE A 459 -18.28 0.27 30.73
CA ILE A 459 -17.85 0.90 29.48
C ILE A 459 -16.39 0.50 29.22
N ASP A 460 -16.17 -0.19 28.13
CA ASP A 460 -14.82 -0.55 27.67
C ASP A 460 -14.22 0.65 26.94
N LEU A 461 -13.07 1.11 27.40
CA LEU A 461 -12.33 2.23 26.82
C LEU A 461 -11.00 1.74 26.27
N VAL A 462 -10.69 2.16 25.05
CA VAL A 462 -9.37 1.94 24.44
C VAL A 462 -8.61 3.26 24.44
N VAL A 463 -7.49 3.29 25.17
CA VAL A 463 -6.67 4.48 25.38
C VAL A 463 -5.37 4.38 24.60
N SER A 464 -4.99 5.46 23.94
CA SER A 464 -3.78 5.55 23.12
C SER A 464 -2.51 5.51 23.98
N ARG A 465 -1.55 4.69 23.55
CA ARG A 465 -0.15 4.72 24.05
C ARG A 465 0.71 5.73 23.29
N GLY A 466 0.18 6.41 22.26
CA GLY A 466 0.94 7.14 21.27
C GLY A 466 1.58 6.20 20.25
N PRO A 467 2.44 6.71 19.35
CA PRO A 467 3.09 5.90 18.33
C PRO A 467 4.00 4.83 18.96
N GLN A 468 4.13 3.72 18.27
CA GLN A 468 5.05 2.67 18.68
C GLN A 468 6.48 3.10 18.37
N MET A 469 7.35 3.17 19.38
CA MET A 469 8.77 3.49 19.22
C MET A 469 9.60 2.21 19.13
N VAL A 470 10.59 2.19 18.23
CA VAL A 470 11.55 1.09 18.04
C VAL A 470 12.97 1.64 18.03
N GLU A 471 13.94 0.82 18.42
CA GLU A 471 15.33 1.21 18.49
C GLU A 471 16.01 1.02 17.12
N MET A 472 16.74 2.03 16.64
CA MET A 472 17.53 1.96 15.41
C MET A 472 18.70 0.98 15.57
N PRO A 473 18.79 -0.10 14.76
CA PRO A 473 19.86 -1.07 14.86
C PRO A 473 21.19 -0.49 14.35
N ASP A 474 22.31 -1.01 14.87
CA ASP A 474 23.64 -0.70 14.34
C ASP A 474 23.86 -1.43 12.99
N VAL A 475 23.99 -0.63 11.93
CA VAL A 475 24.17 -1.12 10.56
C VAL A 475 25.38 -0.50 9.86
N ILE A 476 26.16 0.35 10.51
CA ILE A 476 27.35 0.97 9.92
C ILE A 476 28.40 -0.12 9.62
N GLY A 477 28.95 -0.09 8.41
CA GLY A 477 29.91 -1.08 7.94
C GLY A 477 29.33 -2.44 7.59
N VAL A 478 28.02 -2.62 7.71
CA VAL A 478 27.32 -3.87 7.37
C VAL A 478 27.01 -3.89 5.87
N PRO A 479 27.11 -5.06 5.18
CA PRO A 479 26.67 -5.21 3.80
C PRO A 479 25.20 -4.80 3.61
N GLN A 480 24.88 -4.17 2.47
CA GLN A 480 23.57 -3.60 2.16
C GLN A 480 22.41 -4.54 2.50
N ASN A 481 22.46 -5.80 2.07
CA ASN A 481 21.36 -6.74 2.27
C ASN A 481 21.12 -7.05 3.76
N ASP A 482 22.22 -7.23 4.52
CA ASP A 482 22.15 -7.52 5.95
C ASP A 482 21.67 -6.29 6.75
N ALA A 483 22.05 -5.08 6.30
CA ALA A 483 21.58 -3.83 6.88
C ALA A 483 20.08 -3.61 6.65
N ILE A 484 19.61 -3.88 5.43
CA ILE A 484 18.18 -3.85 5.07
C ILE A 484 17.40 -4.81 5.97
N GLU A 485 17.87 -6.05 6.12
CA GLU A 485 17.20 -7.04 6.98
C GLU A 485 17.16 -6.60 8.45
N ARG A 486 18.24 -6.05 8.99
CA ARG A 486 18.28 -5.56 10.38
C ARG A 486 17.32 -4.40 10.62
N ILE A 487 17.29 -3.42 9.71
CA ILE A 487 16.39 -2.26 9.80
C ILE A 487 14.92 -2.70 9.70
N GLN A 488 14.60 -3.59 8.74
CA GLN A 488 13.25 -4.15 8.60
C GLN A 488 12.82 -4.97 9.82
N LYS A 489 13.74 -5.77 10.37
CA LYS A 489 13.46 -6.55 11.58
C LYS A 489 13.21 -5.68 12.81
N ALA A 490 13.78 -4.48 12.85
CA ALA A 490 13.48 -3.47 13.88
C ALA A 490 12.14 -2.75 13.65
N GLY A 491 11.41 -3.04 12.55
CA GLY A 491 10.14 -2.39 12.22
C GLY A 491 10.30 -1.03 11.54
N LEU A 492 11.47 -0.77 10.92
CA LEU A 492 11.80 0.46 10.20
C LEU A 492 11.89 0.20 8.69
N ILE A 493 11.76 1.23 7.87
CA ILE A 493 11.77 1.14 6.40
C ILE A 493 13.11 1.65 5.87
N PRO A 494 13.99 0.79 5.31
CA PRO A 494 15.25 1.25 4.74
C PRO A 494 15.04 1.85 3.34
N SER A 495 15.63 3.02 3.10
CA SER A 495 15.74 3.68 1.79
C SER A 495 17.22 3.85 1.45
N CYS A 496 17.72 3.07 0.49
CA CYS A 496 19.15 2.96 0.19
C CYS A 496 19.58 3.89 -0.94
N PHE A 497 20.67 4.65 -0.71
CA PHE A 497 21.32 5.51 -1.71
C PHE A 497 22.79 5.15 -1.85
N MET A 498 23.27 5.11 -3.09
CA MET A 498 24.70 4.90 -3.36
C MET A 498 25.46 6.22 -3.22
N VAL A 499 26.56 6.20 -2.49
CA VAL A 499 27.48 7.34 -2.38
C VAL A 499 28.82 7.05 -3.04
N VAL A 500 29.47 8.07 -3.57
CA VAL A 500 30.77 7.96 -4.23
C VAL A 500 31.80 7.40 -3.25
N ASN A 501 32.54 6.38 -3.68
CA ASN A 501 33.58 5.72 -2.90
C ASN A 501 34.94 5.94 -3.60
N ASP A 502 35.85 6.62 -2.90
CA ASP A 502 37.23 6.85 -3.35
C ASP A 502 38.16 5.65 -3.15
N GLY A 503 37.60 4.51 -2.76
CA GLY A 503 38.33 3.27 -2.45
C GLY A 503 38.75 3.16 -0.98
N SER A 504 38.40 4.12 -0.13
CA SER A 504 38.65 4.06 1.32
C SER A 504 37.62 3.23 2.09
N LEU A 505 36.45 2.99 1.48
CA LEU A 505 35.32 2.28 2.09
C LEU A 505 35.10 0.91 1.40
N VAL A 506 34.56 -0.03 2.14
CA VAL A 506 34.20 -1.34 1.58
C VAL A 506 32.95 -1.18 0.71
N ALA A 507 33.11 -1.43 -0.60
CA ALA A 507 32.01 -1.33 -1.56
C ALA A 507 30.83 -2.22 -1.15
N GLY A 508 29.61 -1.70 -1.29
CA GLY A 508 28.38 -2.41 -0.94
C GLY A 508 28.04 -2.41 0.56
N CYS A 509 28.85 -1.75 1.41
CA CYS A 509 28.57 -1.61 2.85
C CYS A 509 27.98 -0.25 3.18
N VAL A 510 27.23 -0.19 4.29
CA VAL A 510 26.61 1.04 4.81
C VAL A 510 27.69 1.99 5.33
N VAL A 511 27.65 3.23 4.89
CA VAL A 511 28.56 4.31 5.29
C VAL A 511 27.95 5.15 6.40
N SER A 512 26.67 5.50 6.24
CA SER A 512 25.92 6.31 7.21
C SER A 512 24.41 6.06 7.07
N CYS A 513 23.67 6.49 8.08
CA CYS A 513 22.22 6.47 8.10
C CYS A 513 21.67 7.84 8.52
N SER A 514 20.38 8.11 8.26
CA SER A 514 19.70 9.32 8.72
C SER A 514 19.54 9.39 10.24
N GLU A 515 19.55 8.23 10.89
CA GLU A 515 19.41 8.09 12.35
C GLU A 515 20.59 7.30 12.92
N ASP A 516 21.05 7.71 14.09
CA ASP A 516 22.13 7.01 14.78
C ASP A 516 21.65 5.72 15.44
N ALA A 517 22.54 4.72 15.50
CA ALA A 517 22.27 3.45 16.17
C ALA A 517 21.87 3.68 17.64
N GLY A 518 20.83 2.99 18.12
CA GLY A 518 20.28 3.13 19.48
C GLY A 518 19.27 4.28 19.63
N THR A 519 19.04 5.11 18.62
CA THR A 519 18.01 6.14 18.66
C THR A 519 16.62 5.50 18.64
N MET A 520 15.69 6.00 19.47
CA MET A 520 14.29 5.58 19.46
C MET A 520 13.56 6.32 18.34
N VAL A 521 13.04 5.59 17.38
CA VAL A 521 12.36 6.09 16.18
C VAL A 521 10.94 5.50 16.12
N GLU A 522 9.99 6.22 15.57
CA GLU A 522 8.63 5.68 15.37
C GLU A 522 8.67 4.45 14.45
N ALA A 523 7.96 3.40 14.82
CA ALA A 523 7.84 2.20 13.99
C ALA A 523 7.27 2.57 12.61
N GLY A 524 7.86 2.02 11.55
CA GLY A 524 7.47 2.37 10.19
C GLY A 524 8.16 3.62 9.61
N SER A 525 9.01 4.33 10.38
CA SER A 525 9.79 5.46 9.85
C SER A 525 10.77 5.03 8.76
N VAL A 526 10.95 5.89 7.76
CA VAL A 526 11.90 5.67 6.68
C VAL A 526 13.30 6.06 7.13
N ILE A 527 14.22 5.10 7.09
CA ILE A 527 15.64 5.31 7.39
C ILE A 527 16.42 5.40 6.08
N THR A 528 17.01 6.55 5.83
CA THR A 528 17.91 6.72 4.69
C THR A 528 19.25 6.07 5.00
N VAL A 529 19.66 5.14 4.15
CA VAL A 529 20.89 4.35 4.29
C VAL A 529 21.83 4.68 3.12
N TYR A 530 23.00 5.19 3.41
CA TYR A 530 24.00 5.52 2.41
C TYR A 530 25.00 4.36 2.29
N ILE A 531 25.20 3.89 1.06
CA ILE A 531 25.99 2.70 0.74
C ILE A 531 27.15 3.08 -0.15
N ALA A 532 28.36 2.62 0.19
CA ALA A 532 29.55 2.84 -0.62
C ALA A 532 29.41 2.19 -2.00
N ALA A 533 29.52 2.97 -3.06
CA ALA A 533 29.53 2.45 -4.43
C ALA A 533 30.81 1.68 -4.73
N ASP A 534 30.79 0.81 -5.76
CA ASP A 534 31.99 0.22 -6.29
C ASP A 534 32.84 1.33 -6.96
N PRO A 535 34.11 1.52 -6.57
CA PRO A 535 34.94 2.58 -7.13
C PRO A 535 35.23 2.43 -8.63
N SER A 536 34.90 1.28 -9.24
CA SER A 536 35.00 1.04 -10.68
C SER A 536 33.80 1.57 -11.49
N VAL A 537 32.73 2.05 -10.82
CA VAL A 537 31.51 2.58 -11.46
C VAL A 537 31.52 4.10 -11.36
N GLU A 538 31.68 4.80 -12.49
CA GLU A 538 31.47 6.26 -12.56
C GLU A 538 29.98 6.58 -12.29
N ILE A 539 29.69 7.08 -11.07
CA ILE A 539 28.37 7.60 -10.72
C ILE A 539 28.35 9.09 -11.06
N THR A 540 27.65 9.46 -12.11
CA THR A 540 27.35 10.85 -12.42
C THR A 540 26.20 11.31 -11.50
N THR A 541 26.52 11.86 -10.33
CA THR A 541 25.55 12.50 -9.46
C THR A 541 26.00 13.90 -9.11
N GLU A 542 25.28 14.89 -9.58
CA GLU A 542 25.26 16.22 -8.97
C GLU A 542 24.43 16.15 -7.68
N PRO A 543 24.97 16.54 -6.51
CA PRO A 543 24.19 16.61 -5.29
C PRO A 543 23.22 17.79 -5.33
N PRO A 544 22.02 17.72 -4.72
CA PRO A 544 21.15 18.88 -4.56
C PRO A 544 21.84 19.92 -3.68
N ALA A 545 21.95 21.14 -4.21
CA ALA A 545 22.57 22.29 -3.54
C ALA A 545 21.84 22.59 -2.22
N ALA A 546 22.59 22.56 -1.12
CA ALA A 546 22.18 23.10 0.16
C ALA A 546 21.99 24.60 0.04
N SER A 547 20.80 25.10 0.35
CA SER A 547 20.51 26.52 0.47
C SER A 547 21.16 27.07 1.75
N ASP A 548 22.28 27.77 1.61
CA ASP A 548 22.82 28.59 2.67
C ASP A 548 22.44 30.07 2.43
N SER A 549 21.77 30.66 3.40
CA SER A 549 21.40 32.06 3.45
C SER A 549 22.49 32.81 4.18
N GLY A 550 23.18 33.73 3.48
CA GLY A 550 24.13 34.62 4.14
C GLY A 550 24.71 35.68 3.21
N SER A 551 24.21 36.86 3.40
CA SER A 551 24.58 38.19 2.98
C SER A 551 26.06 38.51 2.68
N GLY A 552 26.28 39.29 1.62
CA GLY A 552 27.17 40.50 1.76
C GLY A 552 28.34 40.59 0.83
N GLU A 553 28.28 41.60 -0.02
CA GLU A 553 29.32 42.57 -0.47
C GLU A 553 30.36 42.21 -1.54
N SER A 554 30.17 42.95 -2.58
CA SER A 554 31.03 43.63 -3.56
C SER A 554 32.55 43.45 -3.51
N ALA A 555 33.19 43.24 -4.68
CA ALA A 555 34.08 44.18 -5.35
C ALA A 555 34.76 43.63 -6.61
N SER A 556 34.60 44.35 -7.68
CA SER A 556 35.40 44.64 -8.87
C SER A 556 36.80 44.03 -9.04
N SER A 557 37.17 43.51 -10.22
CA SER A 557 37.93 44.20 -11.27
C SER A 557 38.55 43.24 -12.29
N SER A 558 38.26 43.47 -13.56
CA SER A 558 39.13 43.71 -14.74
C SER A 558 40.26 42.73 -15.10
N GLY A 559 40.28 42.39 -16.41
CA GLY A 559 41.48 42.07 -17.20
C GLY A 559 41.25 40.88 -18.13
N GLU A 560 40.77 41.08 -19.36
CA GLU A 560 41.51 41.23 -20.62
C GLU A 560 42.59 40.16 -20.84
N THR A 561 42.46 39.29 -21.81
CA THR A 561 42.96 39.30 -23.20
C THR A 561 42.79 37.93 -23.86
N ALA A 562 42.23 37.92 -25.05
CA ALA A 562 42.50 36.93 -26.10
C ALA A 562 43.82 37.37 -26.83
N PRO A 563 44.34 36.70 -27.88
CA PRO A 563 43.79 35.68 -28.80
C PRO A 563 44.79 34.53 -29.13
N ASP A 564 44.49 33.54 -29.92
CA ASP A 564 44.84 33.41 -31.35
C ASP A 564 44.81 31.93 -31.82
N ASP A 565 44.23 31.74 -32.95
CA ASP A 565 44.41 30.86 -34.08
C ASP A 565 45.28 29.59 -33.96
N THR A 566 44.73 28.46 -34.41
CA THR A 566 45.17 27.83 -35.69
C THR A 566 44.24 26.68 -36.15
N VAL A 567 43.75 26.85 -37.33
CA VAL A 567 43.32 25.95 -38.37
C VAL A 567 44.25 24.75 -38.57
N TYR A 568 43.71 23.55 -38.81
CA TYR A 568 44.06 22.66 -39.93
C TYR A 568 43.00 21.58 -40.21
N ASP A 569 42.74 21.46 -41.45
CA ASP A 569 41.85 20.74 -42.31
C ASP A 569 42.17 19.26 -42.47
N THR A 570 41.17 18.55 -43.05
CA THR A 570 41.22 17.31 -43.89
C THR A 570 41.55 15.99 -43.19
N ASP A 571 40.68 14.97 -43.29
CA ASP A 571 40.04 14.26 -44.43
C ASP A 571 38.68 13.63 -44.01
#